data_690623086d046b699fca5021a12e9867
#
_entry.id   690623086d046b699fca5021a12e9867
#
_cell.length_a   1.000
_cell.length_b   1.000
_cell.length_c   1.000
_cell.angle_alpha   90.00
_cell.angle_beta   90.00
_cell.angle_gamma   90.00
#
_symmetry.space_group_name_H-M   'P 1'
#
loop_
_entity.id
_entity.type
_entity.pdbx_description
1 polymer ?
#
loop_
_entity_poly.entity_id
_entity_poly.type
_entity_poly.pdbx_seq_one_letter_code
_entity_poly.pdbx_strand_id
1 'polypeptide(L)'
;GLGDVYKRQVVEMDEIDIVLTALVGYAGLKPTINAINANKTIALANKETLVVAGEMITKLAAQKGVNIYPVDSEHSAIFQCLVGEFHNPIEKIYLTASGGPFRGKKRNDLLDITKAQALKHPNWSMGAKITIDSATMMNKGLEVIEAKWLFNLKSSQIDVIVHPQSIVHSLVQFT
;
A
#
# COMPACT_ATOMS: atom_id res chain seq x y z
N GLY A 1 -25.08 6.38 4.68
CA GLY A 1 -25.70 7.54 4.01
C GLY A 1 -25.76 7.36 2.50
N LEU A 2 -26.37 8.30 1.76
CA LEU A 2 -26.51 8.23 0.30
C LEU A 2 -25.19 7.98 -0.42
N GLY A 3 -24.10 8.58 0.04
CA GLY A 3 -22.76 8.37 -0.54
C GLY A 3 -22.29 6.92 -0.52
N ASP A 4 -22.67 6.13 0.47
CA ASP A 4 -22.29 4.71 0.53
C ASP A 4 -23.11 3.85 -0.43
N VAL A 5 -24.37 4.24 -0.66
CA VAL A 5 -25.25 3.60 -1.65
C VAL A 5 -24.67 3.82 -3.05
N TYR A 6 -24.28 5.04 -3.41
CA TYR A 6 -23.68 5.33 -4.72
C TYR A 6 -22.35 4.61 -4.93
N LYS A 7 -21.47 4.57 -3.92
CA LYS A 7 -20.21 3.82 -4.02
C LYS A 7 -20.44 2.34 -4.31
N ARG A 8 -21.46 1.75 -3.67
CA ARG A 8 -21.83 0.37 -3.92
C ARG A 8 -22.37 0.20 -5.33
N GLN A 9 -23.30 1.04 -5.76
CA GLN A 9 -23.89 0.97 -7.08
C GLN A 9 -22.83 1.04 -8.19
N VAL A 10 -21.89 1.99 -8.08
CA VAL A 10 -20.82 2.16 -9.08
C VAL A 10 -19.97 0.89 -9.21
N VAL A 11 -19.53 0.29 -8.12
CA VAL A 11 -18.66 -0.90 -8.20
C VAL A 11 -19.40 -2.17 -8.63
N GLU A 12 -20.73 -2.17 -8.60
CA GLU A 12 -21.58 -3.29 -9.03
C GLU A 12 -22.06 -3.16 -10.50
N MET A 13 -21.76 -2.05 -11.20
CA MET A 13 -22.15 -1.84 -12.60
C MET A 13 -21.47 -2.88 -13.52
N ASP A 14 -22.23 -3.44 -14.47
CA ASP A 14 -21.75 -4.49 -15.38
C ASP A 14 -20.67 -3.98 -16.34
N GLU A 15 -20.71 -2.69 -16.71
CA GLU A 15 -19.78 -2.05 -17.63
C GLU A 15 -18.38 -1.80 -17.01
N ILE A 16 -18.20 -2.04 -15.70
CA ILE A 16 -16.94 -1.84 -15.01
C ILE A 16 -16.20 -3.17 -14.85
N ASP A 17 -14.99 -3.26 -15.37
CA ASP A 17 -14.10 -4.42 -15.24
C ASP A 17 -13.11 -4.25 -14.09
N ILE A 18 -12.63 -3.02 -13.86
CA ILE A 18 -11.58 -2.69 -12.90
C ILE A 18 -12.04 -1.56 -11.99
N VAL A 19 -11.83 -1.71 -10.70
CA VAL A 19 -12.12 -0.68 -9.70
C VAL A 19 -10.81 -0.18 -9.07
N LEU A 20 -10.50 1.11 -9.28
CA LEU A 20 -9.43 1.78 -8.54
C LEU A 20 -9.93 2.16 -7.15
N THR A 21 -9.41 1.52 -6.12
CA THR A 21 -9.74 1.80 -4.72
C THR A 21 -8.73 2.79 -4.13
N ALA A 22 -9.05 4.09 -4.17
CA ALA A 22 -8.16 5.18 -3.75
C ALA A 22 -8.74 6.03 -2.60
N LEU A 23 -9.74 5.52 -1.87
CA LEU A 23 -10.28 6.20 -0.69
C LEU A 23 -9.28 6.15 0.46
N VAL A 24 -9.17 7.25 1.20
CA VAL A 24 -8.22 7.38 2.30
C VAL A 24 -8.71 6.63 3.54
N GLY A 25 -7.81 5.89 4.17
CA GLY A 25 -8.07 5.23 5.45
C GLY A 25 -9.09 4.08 5.36
N TYR A 26 -9.79 3.83 6.47
CA TYR A 26 -10.77 2.74 6.60
C TYR A 26 -11.94 2.83 5.60
N ALA A 27 -12.24 4.01 5.09
CA ALA A 27 -13.37 4.22 4.16
C ALA A 27 -13.27 3.41 2.86
N GLY A 28 -12.07 2.95 2.49
CA GLY A 28 -11.83 2.11 1.32
C GLY A 28 -12.23 0.64 1.48
N LEU A 29 -12.33 0.12 2.71
CA LEU A 29 -12.53 -1.31 2.96
C LEU A 29 -13.86 -1.84 2.38
N LYS A 30 -14.98 -1.23 2.74
CA LYS A 30 -16.31 -1.68 2.31
C LYS A 30 -16.50 -1.62 0.78
N PRO A 31 -16.12 -0.53 0.09
CA PRO A 31 -16.15 -0.50 -1.38
C PRO A 31 -15.29 -1.58 -2.03
N THR A 32 -14.10 -1.88 -1.47
CA THR A 32 -13.23 -2.96 -1.97
C THR A 32 -13.91 -4.32 -1.83
N ILE A 33 -14.53 -4.62 -0.69
CA ILE A 33 -15.29 -5.86 -0.48
C ILE A 33 -16.44 -5.97 -1.48
N ASN A 34 -17.18 -4.89 -1.71
CA ASN A 34 -18.29 -4.89 -2.66
C ASN A 34 -17.80 -5.13 -4.09
N ALA A 35 -16.70 -4.50 -4.49
CA ALA A 35 -16.11 -4.69 -5.82
C ALA A 35 -15.64 -6.14 -6.04
N ILE A 36 -14.98 -6.76 -5.04
CA ILE A 36 -14.57 -8.16 -5.11
C ILE A 36 -15.81 -9.09 -5.21
N ASN A 37 -16.87 -8.82 -4.43
CA ASN A 37 -18.11 -9.59 -4.51
C ASN A 37 -18.82 -9.46 -5.86
N ALA A 38 -18.67 -8.32 -6.53
CA ALA A 38 -19.13 -8.08 -7.89
C ALA A 38 -18.16 -8.60 -8.97
N ASN A 39 -17.15 -9.40 -8.58
CA ASN A 39 -16.12 -9.99 -9.46
C ASN A 39 -15.31 -8.96 -10.26
N LYS A 40 -15.11 -7.75 -9.71
CA LYS A 40 -14.30 -6.70 -10.36
C LYS A 40 -12.83 -6.85 -9.98
N THR A 41 -11.95 -6.72 -10.95
CA THR A 41 -10.50 -6.60 -10.70
C THR A 41 -10.21 -5.34 -9.86
N ILE A 42 -9.32 -5.45 -8.90
CA ILE A 42 -8.97 -4.36 -7.99
C ILE A 42 -7.61 -3.77 -8.34
N ALA A 43 -7.58 -2.46 -8.60
CA ALA A 43 -6.35 -1.66 -8.59
C ALA A 43 -6.26 -0.98 -7.20
N LEU A 44 -5.42 -1.52 -6.32
CA LEU A 44 -5.41 -1.15 -4.90
C LEU A 44 -4.42 -0.02 -4.64
N ALA A 45 -4.94 1.19 -4.38
CA ALA A 45 -4.16 2.32 -3.88
C ALA A 45 -4.40 2.58 -2.37
N ASN A 46 -5.49 2.04 -1.82
CA ASN A 46 -5.84 2.15 -0.40
C ASN A 46 -5.19 1.02 0.40
N LYS A 47 -3.96 1.24 0.85
CA LYS A 47 -3.19 0.26 1.65
C LYS A 47 -3.87 -0.13 2.96
N GLU A 48 -4.64 0.80 3.56
CA GLU A 48 -5.32 0.57 4.83
C GLU A 48 -6.33 -0.58 4.75
N THR A 49 -6.87 -0.86 3.59
CA THR A 49 -7.73 -2.04 3.36
C THR A 49 -7.03 -3.35 3.72
N LEU A 50 -5.77 -3.54 3.28
CA LEU A 50 -4.99 -4.73 3.62
C LEU A 50 -4.41 -4.67 5.02
N VAL A 51 -4.10 -3.48 5.53
CA VAL A 51 -3.63 -3.33 6.92
C VAL A 51 -4.69 -3.79 7.92
N VAL A 52 -5.95 -3.41 7.69
CA VAL A 52 -7.07 -3.72 8.60
C VAL A 52 -7.62 -5.12 8.40
N ALA A 53 -7.71 -5.58 7.16
CA ALA A 53 -8.44 -6.80 6.81
C ALA A 53 -7.73 -7.67 5.75
N GLY A 54 -6.41 -7.64 5.69
CA GLY A 54 -5.64 -8.28 4.63
C GLY A 54 -5.94 -9.76 4.46
N GLU A 55 -5.98 -10.54 5.55
CA GLU A 55 -6.33 -11.96 5.48
C GLU A 55 -7.72 -12.20 4.88
N MET A 56 -8.71 -11.41 5.31
CA MET A 56 -10.08 -11.53 4.81
C MET A 56 -10.16 -11.14 3.33
N ILE A 57 -9.53 -10.03 2.95
CA ILE A 57 -9.57 -9.50 1.57
C ILE A 57 -8.89 -10.46 0.59
N THR A 58 -7.70 -10.96 0.93
CA THR A 58 -6.95 -11.87 0.05
C THR A 58 -7.65 -13.23 -0.10
N LYS A 59 -8.23 -13.75 1.00
CA LYS A 59 -9.06 -14.96 0.94
C LYS A 59 -10.32 -14.77 0.09
N LEU A 60 -11.02 -13.64 0.26
CA LEU A 60 -12.22 -13.32 -0.52
C LEU A 60 -11.90 -13.19 -2.01
N ALA A 61 -10.81 -12.48 -2.34
CA ALA A 61 -10.36 -12.32 -3.72
C ALA A 61 -10.01 -13.67 -4.36
N ALA A 62 -9.29 -14.53 -3.64
CA ALA A 62 -8.96 -15.88 -4.11
C ALA A 62 -10.22 -16.74 -4.32
N GLN A 63 -11.18 -16.70 -3.40
CA GLN A 63 -12.46 -17.44 -3.54
C GLN A 63 -13.29 -16.97 -4.74
N LYS A 64 -13.21 -15.69 -5.09
CA LYS A 64 -13.91 -15.08 -6.22
C LYS A 64 -13.13 -15.13 -7.53
N GLY A 65 -11.86 -15.57 -7.52
CA GLY A 65 -10.98 -15.51 -8.69
C GLY A 65 -10.68 -14.07 -9.14
N VAL A 66 -10.71 -13.11 -8.21
CA VAL A 66 -10.47 -11.69 -8.48
C VAL A 66 -8.99 -11.35 -8.25
N ASN A 67 -8.39 -10.65 -9.20
CA ASN A 67 -7.03 -10.14 -9.07
C ASN A 67 -6.99 -8.82 -8.30
N ILE A 68 -5.97 -8.66 -7.46
CA ILE A 68 -5.64 -7.41 -6.78
C ILE A 68 -4.28 -6.96 -7.27
N TYR A 69 -4.24 -5.83 -7.98
CA TYR A 69 -3.01 -5.22 -8.49
C TYR A 69 -2.60 -4.03 -7.61
N PRO A 70 -1.35 -3.96 -7.17
CA PRO A 70 -0.87 -2.85 -6.38
C PRO A 70 -0.73 -1.57 -7.22
N VAL A 71 -1.15 -0.44 -6.66
CA VAL A 71 -0.94 0.90 -7.23
C VAL A 71 0.14 1.65 -6.47
N ASP A 72 0.32 1.37 -5.19
CA ASP A 72 1.42 1.94 -4.39
C ASP A 72 2.77 1.64 -5.06
N SER A 73 3.62 2.65 -5.18
CA SER A 73 4.82 2.61 -6.04
C SER A 73 5.79 1.49 -5.67
N GLU A 74 6.02 1.26 -4.39
CA GLU A 74 6.91 0.20 -3.90
C GLU A 74 6.36 -1.19 -4.23
N HIS A 75 5.06 -1.39 -4.03
CA HIS A 75 4.41 -2.67 -4.31
C HIS A 75 4.23 -2.92 -5.81
N SER A 76 3.97 -1.86 -6.57
CA SER A 76 3.96 -1.93 -8.04
C SER A 76 5.33 -2.31 -8.59
N ALA A 77 6.42 -1.77 -8.02
CA ALA A 77 7.78 -2.15 -8.40
C ALA A 77 8.07 -3.63 -8.10
N ILE A 78 7.66 -4.14 -6.94
CA ILE A 78 7.76 -5.58 -6.61
C ILE A 78 6.97 -6.40 -7.62
N PHE A 79 5.71 -6.03 -7.87
CA PHE A 79 4.86 -6.75 -8.83
C PHE A 79 5.51 -6.82 -10.21
N GLN A 80 6.10 -5.74 -10.71
CA GLN A 80 6.81 -5.71 -11.99
C GLN A 80 8.03 -6.65 -12.00
N CYS A 81 8.77 -6.75 -10.89
CA CYS A 81 9.87 -7.71 -10.76
C CYS A 81 9.40 -9.17 -10.81
N LEU A 82 8.15 -9.44 -10.40
CA LEU A 82 7.58 -10.79 -10.39
C LEU A 82 6.99 -11.22 -11.73
N VAL A 83 6.74 -10.27 -12.64
CA VAL A 83 6.19 -10.59 -13.97
C VAL A 83 7.18 -11.46 -14.74
N GLY A 84 6.74 -12.66 -15.09
CA GLY A 84 7.58 -13.67 -15.75
C GLY A 84 8.38 -14.57 -14.78
N GLU A 85 8.46 -14.21 -13.50
CA GLU A 85 9.26 -14.91 -12.48
C GLU A 85 8.42 -15.68 -11.45
N PHE A 86 7.14 -15.95 -11.77
CA PHE A 86 6.19 -16.58 -10.83
C PHE A 86 6.60 -17.99 -10.36
N HIS A 87 7.53 -18.63 -11.06
CA HIS A 87 8.10 -19.93 -10.70
C HIS A 87 9.30 -19.82 -9.75
N ASN A 88 9.88 -18.63 -9.59
CA ASN A 88 11.01 -18.38 -8.71
C ASN A 88 10.52 -17.96 -7.33
N PRO A 89 10.81 -18.74 -6.26
CA PRO A 89 10.38 -18.36 -4.91
C PRO A 89 11.06 -17.07 -4.46
N ILE A 90 10.29 -16.22 -3.79
CA ILE A 90 10.82 -15.02 -3.17
C ILE A 90 11.54 -15.41 -1.87
N GLU A 91 12.82 -15.18 -1.80
CA GLU A 91 13.56 -15.27 -0.55
C GLU A 91 13.27 -14.05 0.33
N LYS A 92 13.41 -12.86 -0.23
CA LYS A 92 13.20 -11.60 0.48
C LYS A 92 12.80 -10.45 -0.45
N ILE A 93 12.05 -9.49 0.07
CA ILE A 93 11.81 -8.19 -0.56
C ILE A 93 12.39 -7.07 0.30
N TYR A 94 12.78 -5.98 -0.36
CA TYR A 94 13.27 -4.77 0.28
C TYR A 94 12.42 -3.59 -0.17
N LEU A 95 11.63 -3.04 0.75
CA LEU A 95 10.88 -1.81 0.53
C LEU A 95 11.79 -0.61 0.76
N THR A 96 11.91 0.28 -0.20
CA THR A 96 12.68 1.51 -0.01
C THR A 96 11.82 2.59 0.65
N ALA A 97 12.46 3.49 1.38
CA ALA A 97 11.82 4.63 2.03
C ALA A 97 12.69 5.87 1.86
N SER A 98 12.08 7.04 1.65
CA SER A 98 12.81 8.32 1.66
C SER A 98 13.43 8.64 3.02
N GLY A 99 12.86 8.07 4.09
CA GLY A 99 13.19 8.37 5.48
C GLY A 99 12.49 9.61 6.05
N GLY A 100 11.67 10.28 5.23
CA GLY A 100 10.88 11.44 5.64
C GLY A 100 11.73 12.68 5.98
N PRO A 101 11.08 13.79 6.43
CA PRO A 101 11.74 15.06 6.70
C PRO A 101 12.65 15.05 7.95
N PHE A 102 12.53 14.04 8.81
CA PHE A 102 13.26 13.96 10.07
C PHE A 102 14.39 12.93 10.05
N ARG A 103 14.73 12.42 8.87
CA ARG A 103 15.86 11.52 8.70
C ARG A 103 17.15 12.13 9.27
N GLY A 104 17.89 11.32 10.06
CA GLY A 104 19.13 11.73 10.70
C GLY A 104 18.96 12.53 12.01
N LYS A 105 17.73 12.91 12.38
CA LYS A 105 17.46 13.57 13.65
C LYS A 105 17.45 12.58 14.81
N LYS A 106 17.97 13.01 15.97
CA LYS A 106 17.92 12.26 17.22
C LYS A 106 16.59 12.52 17.95
N ARG A 107 16.25 11.66 18.91
CA ARG A 107 15.01 11.78 19.69
C ARG A 107 14.82 13.17 20.31
N ASN A 108 15.89 13.75 20.85
CA ASN A 108 15.81 15.09 21.46
C ASN A 108 15.50 16.19 20.46
N ASP A 109 15.92 16.05 19.20
CA ASP A 109 15.64 17.01 18.12
C ASP A 109 14.17 16.96 17.66
N LEU A 110 13.43 15.94 18.11
CA LEU A 110 12.04 15.71 17.74
C LEU A 110 11.02 16.23 18.75
N LEU A 111 11.48 16.66 19.95
CA LEU A 111 10.58 17.04 21.05
C LEU A 111 9.70 18.27 20.70
N ASP A 112 10.25 19.22 19.97
CA ASP A 112 9.58 20.49 19.61
C ASP A 112 9.12 20.52 18.15
N ILE A 113 9.01 19.38 17.49
CA ILE A 113 8.56 19.30 16.09
C ILE A 113 7.10 19.71 15.97
N THR A 114 6.84 20.65 15.08
CA THR A 114 5.50 21.13 14.78
C THR A 114 4.86 20.34 13.63
N LYS A 115 3.52 20.36 13.57
CA LYS A 115 2.76 19.82 12.43
C LYS A 115 3.22 20.40 11.10
N ALA A 116 3.50 21.72 11.05
CA ALA A 116 3.96 22.40 9.84
C ALA A 116 5.29 21.84 9.32
N GLN A 117 6.21 21.45 10.22
CA GLN A 117 7.47 20.80 9.87
C GLN A 117 7.25 19.37 9.37
N ALA A 118 6.35 18.61 10.00
CA ALA A 118 6.00 17.25 9.59
C ALA A 118 5.30 17.20 8.21
N LEU A 119 4.61 18.26 7.82
CA LEU A 119 3.96 18.38 6.51
C LEU A 119 4.92 18.79 5.36
N LYS A 120 6.20 19.01 5.65
CA LYS A 120 7.21 19.32 4.62
C LYS A 120 7.98 18.07 4.23
N HIS A 121 7.48 17.34 3.23
CA HIS A 121 8.21 16.19 2.69
C HIS A 121 9.38 16.67 1.81
N PRO A 122 10.60 16.07 1.94
CA PRO A 122 11.79 16.53 1.20
C PRO A 122 11.70 16.33 -0.31
N ASN A 123 11.00 15.30 -0.78
CA ASN A 123 11.03 14.89 -2.18
C ASN A 123 9.67 15.04 -2.88
N TRP A 124 8.54 14.98 -2.16
CA TRP A 124 7.21 14.85 -2.75
C TRP A 124 6.21 15.85 -2.20
N SER A 125 5.33 16.33 -3.09
CA SER A 125 4.10 17.04 -2.71
C SER A 125 2.95 16.02 -2.66
N MET A 126 2.46 15.72 -1.47
CA MET A 126 1.45 14.67 -1.24
C MET A 126 0.33 15.19 -0.32
N GLY A 127 -0.75 14.40 -0.20
CA GLY A 127 -1.81 14.67 0.76
C GLY A 127 -1.30 14.71 2.21
N ALA A 128 -2.01 15.43 3.07
CA ALA A 128 -1.58 15.66 4.46
C ALA A 128 -1.38 14.36 5.26
N LYS A 129 -2.29 13.39 5.12
CA LYS A 129 -2.22 12.10 5.84
C LYS A 129 -0.94 11.35 5.51
N ILE A 130 -0.67 11.08 4.24
CA ILE A 130 0.52 10.32 3.81
C ILE A 130 1.81 11.07 4.12
N THR A 131 1.80 12.40 4.11
CA THR A 131 2.97 13.22 4.46
C THR A 131 3.33 13.06 5.95
N ILE A 132 2.35 13.08 6.84
CA ILE A 132 2.55 12.81 8.27
C ILE A 132 2.99 11.36 8.50
N ASP A 133 2.39 10.41 7.83
CA ASP A 133 2.78 8.99 7.93
C ASP A 133 4.22 8.78 7.46
N SER A 134 4.66 9.47 6.42
CA SER A 134 6.05 9.48 5.96
C SER A 134 6.99 10.09 6.99
N ALA A 135 6.60 11.21 7.60
CA ALA A 135 7.40 11.89 8.62
C ALA A 135 7.67 11.03 9.86
N THR A 136 6.75 10.13 10.19
CA THR A 136 6.85 9.21 11.33
C THR A 136 7.35 7.81 10.93
N MET A 137 7.61 7.56 9.66
CA MET A 137 7.86 6.22 9.08
C MET A 137 6.65 5.25 9.20
N MET A 138 5.50 5.72 9.67
CA MET A 138 4.28 4.91 9.75
C MET A 138 3.83 4.45 8.37
N ASN A 139 3.95 5.29 7.33
CA ASN A 139 3.65 4.89 5.96
C ASN A 139 4.39 3.60 5.57
N LYS A 140 5.69 3.53 5.88
CA LYS A 140 6.49 2.34 5.59
C LYS A 140 6.06 1.13 6.43
N GLY A 141 5.66 1.34 7.67
CA GLY A 141 5.08 0.28 8.51
C GLY A 141 3.77 -0.27 7.93
N LEU A 142 2.90 0.58 7.42
CA LEU A 142 1.67 0.16 6.72
C LEU A 142 1.99 -0.61 5.43
N GLU A 143 2.97 -0.18 4.68
CA GLU A 143 3.43 -0.84 3.45
C GLU A 143 4.04 -2.24 3.71
N VAL A 144 4.75 -2.43 4.81
CA VAL A 144 5.23 -3.77 5.23
C VAL A 144 4.05 -4.73 5.44
N ILE A 145 2.98 -4.25 6.09
CA ILE A 145 1.78 -5.07 6.31
C ILE A 145 1.05 -5.34 4.98
N GLU A 146 0.96 -4.34 4.11
CA GLU A 146 0.38 -4.49 2.77
C GLU A 146 1.14 -5.52 1.94
N ALA A 147 2.47 -5.42 1.87
CA ALA A 147 3.33 -6.35 1.14
C ALA A 147 3.17 -7.80 1.63
N LYS A 148 3.09 -7.99 2.95
CA LYS A 148 2.82 -9.31 3.54
C LYS A 148 1.59 -9.97 2.94
N TRP A 149 0.50 -9.22 2.77
CA TRP A 149 -0.76 -9.75 2.26
C TRP A 149 -0.79 -9.86 0.74
N LEU A 150 -0.29 -8.85 0.02
CA LEU A 150 -0.27 -8.84 -1.45
C LEU A 150 0.57 -9.98 -2.03
N PHE A 151 1.74 -10.22 -1.45
CA PHE A 151 2.71 -11.20 -1.97
C PHE A 151 2.76 -12.48 -1.15
N ASN A 152 1.85 -12.66 -0.19
CA ASN A 152 1.77 -13.83 0.69
C ASN A 152 3.12 -14.17 1.37
N LEU A 153 3.76 -13.17 1.94
CA LEU A 153 5.09 -13.30 2.57
C LEU A 153 4.99 -13.37 4.09
N LYS A 154 6.02 -13.96 4.70
CA LYS A 154 6.25 -13.87 6.15
C LYS A 154 6.90 -12.52 6.47
N SER A 155 6.68 -12.00 7.67
CA SER A 155 7.31 -10.73 8.11
C SER A 155 8.84 -10.78 8.05
N SER A 156 9.45 -11.95 8.25
CA SER A 156 10.91 -12.16 8.15
C SER A 156 11.46 -12.06 6.72
N GLN A 157 10.60 -12.07 5.71
CA GLN A 157 10.96 -11.92 4.30
C GLN A 157 10.86 -10.47 3.82
N ILE A 158 10.50 -9.52 4.70
CA ILE A 158 10.27 -8.13 4.32
C ILE A 158 11.20 -7.23 5.12
N ASP A 159 12.15 -6.60 4.44
CA ASP A 159 13.04 -5.61 5.02
C ASP A 159 12.76 -4.20 4.48
N VAL A 160 13.21 -3.19 5.20
CA VAL A 160 13.09 -1.79 4.82
C VAL A 160 14.47 -1.16 4.69
N ILE A 161 14.71 -0.47 3.57
CA ILE A 161 15.96 0.25 3.31
C ILE A 161 15.63 1.74 3.14
N VAL A 162 16.31 2.59 3.92
CA VAL A 162 16.21 4.04 3.71
C VAL A 162 17.06 4.42 2.51
N HIS A 163 16.40 4.87 1.44
CA HIS A 163 17.00 5.30 0.19
C HIS A 163 16.63 6.77 -0.08
N PRO A 164 17.49 7.72 0.36
CA PRO A 164 17.16 9.14 0.36
C PRO A 164 16.84 9.72 -1.03
N GLN A 165 17.48 9.18 -2.05
CA GLN A 165 17.32 9.64 -3.44
C GLN A 165 15.98 9.22 -4.05
N SER A 166 15.33 8.19 -3.49
CA SER A 166 14.03 7.66 -3.94
C SER A 166 13.99 7.32 -5.44
N ILE A 167 15.12 6.84 -6.00
CA ILE A 167 15.23 6.41 -7.41
C ILE A 167 14.77 4.96 -7.55
N VAL A 168 15.24 4.08 -6.66
CA VAL A 168 14.82 2.68 -6.57
C VAL A 168 13.64 2.58 -5.63
N HIS A 169 12.53 1.98 -6.08
CA HIS A 169 11.31 1.89 -5.28
C HIS A 169 11.23 0.60 -4.46
N SER A 170 11.76 -0.51 -4.97
CA SER A 170 11.84 -1.80 -4.26
C SER A 170 12.84 -2.73 -4.91
N LEU A 171 13.19 -3.82 -4.21
CA LEU A 171 14.05 -4.89 -4.70
C LEU A 171 13.42 -6.24 -4.33
N VAL A 172 13.60 -7.24 -5.19
CA VAL A 172 13.19 -8.62 -4.95
C VAL A 172 14.41 -9.51 -5.02
N GLN A 173 14.62 -10.31 -3.98
CA GLN A 173 15.62 -11.37 -3.94
C GLN A 173 14.91 -12.70 -4.12
N PHE A 174 15.30 -13.44 -5.14
CA PHE A 174 14.86 -14.82 -5.37
C PHE A 174 15.84 -15.80 -4.75
N THR A 175 15.38 -17.03 -4.49
CA THR A 175 16.21 -18.13 -3.99
C THR A 175 17.10 -18.71 -5.07
#